data_297c24c7708aef4856bedbe4f1599e45
#
_entry.id   297c24c7708aef4856bedbe4f1599e45
#
_cell.length_a   1.000
_cell.length_b   1.000
_cell.length_c   1.000
_cell.angle_alpha   90.00
_cell.angle_beta   90.00
_cell.angle_gamma   90.00
#
_symmetry.space_group_name_H-M   'P 1'
#
loop_
_entity.id
_entity.type
_entity.pdbx_description
1 polymer ?
#
loop_
_entity_poly.entity_id
_entity_poly.type
_entity_poly.pdbx_seq_one_letter_code
_entity_poly.pdbx_strand_id
1 'polypeptide(L)'
;MIASKVKSKIEKLQPSHFINAFPNIFSWRELENLLNLRPFVNHQRLKFINKEEYSWNNQGWLTDVNTYPPTLLERELRTNLCSIIDASRVNKKVNSICKELESTFTNSCVDAHIYFTVAEDLSRGFGIHWDNSHNLIVQIEGSSRFQIWGCDVKEKNAEHLEESPLIEVVMSPGDAIFIPMKVYHRAISLSKRLSISFPISYETKFEPQDRHWVEL
;
A
#
# COMPACT_ATOMS: atom_id res chain seq x y z
N MET A 1 -8.29 -12.67 12.41
CA MET A 1 -8.60 -13.87 11.59
C MET A 1 -9.37 -13.42 10.36
N ILE A 2 -8.87 -13.79 9.19
CA ILE A 2 -9.52 -13.46 7.90
C ILE A 2 -10.76 -14.32 7.75
N ALA A 3 -11.92 -13.70 7.48
CA ALA A 3 -13.16 -14.43 7.32
C ALA A 3 -13.07 -15.43 6.14
N SER A 4 -13.69 -16.60 6.28
CA SER A 4 -13.64 -17.69 5.28
C SER A 4 -14.11 -17.23 3.88
N LYS A 5 -15.10 -16.34 3.81
CA LYS A 5 -15.59 -15.74 2.54
C LYS A 5 -14.53 -14.90 1.85
N VAL A 6 -13.74 -14.13 2.62
CA VAL A 6 -12.62 -13.34 2.08
C VAL A 6 -11.54 -14.29 1.57
N LYS A 7 -11.13 -15.26 2.40
CA LYS A 7 -10.11 -16.27 2.05
C LYS A 7 -10.45 -17.00 0.74
N SER A 8 -11.67 -17.50 0.59
CA SER A 8 -12.13 -18.20 -0.62
C SER A 8 -12.06 -17.35 -1.90
N LYS A 9 -12.20 -16.03 -1.79
CA LYS A 9 -12.10 -15.12 -2.95
C LYS A 9 -10.66 -14.81 -3.32
N ILE A 10 -9.81 -14.55 -2.32
CA ILE A 10 -8.40 -14.25 -2.57
C ILE A 10 -7.65 -15.48 -3.10
N GLU A 11 -7.97 -16.70 -2.64
CA GLU A 11 -7.42 -17.95 -3.16
C GLU A 11 -7.73 -18.16 -4.66
N LYS A 12 -8.85 -17.62 -5.15
CA LYS A 12 -9.21 -17.67 -6.57
C LYS A 12 -8.52 -16.61 -7.42
N LEU A 13 -7.68 -15.76 -6.83
CA LEU A 13 -6.99 -14.65 -7.51
C LEU A 13 -7.95 -13.74 -8.29
N GLN A 14 -9.15 -13.49 -7.75
CA GLN A 14 -10.14 -12.64 -8.38
C GLN A 14 -10.15 -11.26 -7.70
N PRO A 15 -10.05 -10.15 -8.46
CA PRO A 15 -10.27 -8.81 -7.91
C PRO A 15 -11.60 -8.78 -7.15
N SER A 16 -11.56 -8.33 -5.90
CA SER A 16 -12.76 -8.41 -5.04
C SER A 16 -12.77 -7.32 -4.00
N HIS A 17 -13.92 -6.70 -3.80
CA HIS A 17 -14.20 -5.78 -2.72
C HIS A 17 -14.92 -6.48 -1.57
N PHE A 18 -14.54 -6.19 -0.34
CA PHE A 18 -15.08 -6.78 0.89
C PHE A 18 -15.51 -5.67 1.84
N ILE A 19 -16.81 -5.57 2.09
CA ILE A 19 -17.38 -4.54 2.95
C ILE A 19 -17.16 -4.92 4.41
N ASN A 20 -16.61 -3.99 5.20
CA ASN A 20 -16.37 -4.09 6.64
C ASN A 20 -15.71 -5.42 7.08
N ALA A 21 -14.78 -5.92 6.28
CA ALA A 21 -14.15 -7.22 6.53
C ALA A 21 -12.98 -7.16 7.54
N PHE A 22 -12.40 -5.96 7.75
CA PHE A 22 -11.24 -5.74 8.61
C PHE A 22 -11.41 -4.52 9.54
N PRO A 23 -12.43 -4.50 10.42
CA PRO A 23 -12.66 -3.36 11.30
C PRO A 23 -11.55 -3.22 12.35
N ASN A 24 -11.14 -1.99 12.65
CA ASN A 24 -10.29 -1.64 13.78
C ASN A 24 -8.94 -2.39 13.86
N ILE A 25 -8.28 -2.61 12.71
CA ILE A 25 -6.96 -3.28 12.69
C ILE A 25 -5.81 -2.32 13.01
N PHE A 26 -6.00 -1.01 12.78
CA PHE A 26 -5.03 0.05 13.00
C PHE A 26 -5.76 1.39 13.15
N SER A 27 -5.04 2.48 13.55
CA SER A 27 -5.62 3.81 13.78
C SER A 27 -4.62 4.94 13.52
N TRP A 28 -5.13 6.18 13.36
CA TRP A 28 -4.28 7.39 13.30
C TRP A 28 -3.39 7.54 14.53
N ARG A 29 -3.89 7.22 15.72
CA ARG A 29 -3.11 7.29 16.96
C ARG A 29 -1.91 6.33 16.93
N GLU A 30 -2.10 5.13 16.39
CA GLU A 30 -0.99 4.19 16.21
C GLU A 30 0.02 4.70 15.18
N LEU A 31 -0.44 5.30 14.08
CA LEU A 31 0.43 5.95 13.11
C LEU A 31 1.23 7.11 13.73
N GLU A 32 0.59 8.00 14.50
CA GLU A 32 1.28 9.08 15.22
C GLU A 32 2.37 8.53 16.13
N ASN A 33 2.10 7.46 16.86
CA ASN A 33 3.10 6.79 17.68
C ASN A 33 4.29 6.27 16.85
N LEU A 34 4.04 5.69 15.67
CA LEU A 34 5.11 5.25 14.79
C LEU A 34 5.96 6.41 14.26
N LEU A 35 5.32 7.51 13.87
CA LEU A 35 6.02 8.70 13.37
C LEU A 35 6.90 9.37 14.43
N ASN A 36 6.68 9.08 15.71
CA ASN A 36 7.55 9.53 16.81
C ASN A 36 8.74 8.58 17.05
N LEU A 37 8.81 7.45 16.38
CA LEU A 37 9.88 6.47 16.53
C LEU A 37 10.89 6.56 15.38
N ARG A 38 12.17 6.84 15.71
CA ARG A 38 13.26 6.94 14.72
C ARG A 38 13.28 5.82 13.66
N PRO A 39 13.08 4.52 14.01
CA PRO A 39 13.10 3.44 13.02
C PRO A 39 12.07 3.57 11.91
N PHE A 40 10.98 4.31 12.11
CA PHE A 40 9.92 4.48 11.12
C PHE A 40 9.98 5.82 10.38
N VAL A 41 10.79 6.78 10.86
CA VAL A 41 10.92 8.13 10.26
C VAL A 41 12.24 8.28 9.49
N ASN A 42 12.81 7.18 9.03
CA ASN A 42 14.01 7.18 8.22
C ASN A 42 13.65 7.02 6.73
N HIS A 43 14.58 7.42 5.86
CA HIS A 43 14.41 7.34 4.41
C HIS A 43 14.33 5.90 3.87
N GLN A 44 14.66 4.89 4.66
CA GLN A 44 14.49 3.49 4.26
C GLN A 44 13.02 3.08 4.34
N ARG A 45 12.30 3.47 5.39
CA ARG A 45 10.92 3.03 5.66
C ARG A 45 9.87 4.05 5.26
N LEU A 46 10.06 5.33 5.56
CA LEU A 46 9.11 6.38 5.22
C LEU A 46 9.42 6.91 3.81
N LYS A 47 8.45 6.82 2.93
CA LYS A 47 8.50 7.26 1.53
C LYS A 47 7.47 8.32 1.28
N PHE A 48 7.80 9.27 0.40
CA PHE A 48 6.92 10.31 -0.09
C PHE A 48 6.63 10.08 -1.57
N ILE A 49 5.36 10.10 -1.93
CA ILE A 49 4.91 9.85 -3.30
C ILE A 49 4.47 11.18 -3.87
N ASN A 50 5.23 11.71 -4.81
CA ASN A 50 4.90 12.97 -5.46
C ASN A 50 4.12 12.72 -6.76
N LYS A 51 3.40 13.76 -7.20
CA LYS A 51 2.51 13.68 -8.36
C LYS A 51 3.27 13.63 -9.69
N GLU A 52 4.45 14.23 -9.74
CA GLU A 52 5.17 14.43 -11.00
C GLU A 52 5.92 13.20 -11.47
N GLU A 53 6.39 12.38 -10.54
CA GLU A 53 7.26 11.26 -10.86
C GLU A 53 6.60 9.90 -10.65
N TYR A 54 5.44 9.82 -9.97
CA TYR A 54 4.82 8.57 -9.53
C TYR A 54 5.81 7.60 -8.87
N SER A 55 6.90 8.16 -8.37
CA SER A 55 8.07 7.44 -7.87
C SER A 55 8.25 7.70 -6.39
N TRP A 56 8.89 6.74 -5.76
CA TRP A 56 9.41 6.89 -4.42
C TRP A 56 10.50 7.98 -4.44
N ASN A 57 10.22 9.13 -3.83
CA ASN A 57 11.25 10.15 -3.66
C ASN A 57 12.27 9.66 -2.63
N ASN A 58 13.24 8.91 -3.12
CA ASN A 58 14.36 8.43 -2.33
C ASN A 58 15.45 9.49 -2.42
N GLN A 59 15.49 10.42 -1.47
CA GLN A 59 16.57 11.40 -1.39
C GLN A 59 17.84 10.70 -0.89
N GLY A 60 18.51 9.98 -1.78
CA GLY A 60 19.69 9.16 -1.47
C GLY A 60 20.87 9.93 -0.86
N TRP A 61 20.89 11.26 -0.97
CA TRP A 61 21.90 12.10 -0.33
C TRP A 61 21.70 12.27 1.19
N LEU A 62 20.60 11.80 1.76
CA LEU A 62 20.36 11.75 3.20
C LEU A 62 20.93 10.49 3.87
N THR A 63 21.76 9.73 3.18
CA THR A 63 22.30 8.44 3.66
C THR A 63 23.08 8.52 4.95
N ASP A 64 23.72 9.65 5.23
CA ASP A 64 24.52 9.84 6.46
C ASP A 64 23.65 10.16 7.69
N VAL A 65 22.42 10.58 7.48
CA VAL A 65 21.45 10.88 8.54
C VAL A 65 20.25 9.98 8.34
N ASN A 66 20.22 8.83 8.95
CA ASN A 66 19.16 7.82 8.77
C ASN A 66 17.72 8.31 9.07
N THR A 67 17.52 9.60 9.34
CA THR A 67 16.23 10.22 9.64
C THR A 67 16.05 11.51 8.85
N TYR A 68 14.82 11.83 8.49
CA TYR A 68 14.50 13.12 7.86
C TYR A 68 14.69 14.28 8.83
N PRO A 69 15.26 15.41 8.39
CA PRO A 69 15.24 16.65 9.17
C PRO A 69 13.79 17.06 9.49
N PRO A 70 13.48 17.54 10.71
CA PRO A 70 12.11 17.85 11.12
C PRO A 70 11.34 18.77 10.18
N THR A 71 11.98 19.83 9.68
CA THR A 71 11.35 20.79 8.75
C THR A 71 11.03 20.18 7.41
N LEU A 72 11.89 19.31 6.88
CA LEU A 72 11.66 18.57 5.65
C LEU A 72 10.51 17.58 5.87
N LEU A 73 10.57 16.79 6.95
CA LEU A 73 9.55 15.83 7.29
C LEU A 73 8.16 16.48 7.38
N GLU A 74 8.03 17.59 8.11
CA GLU A 74 6.77 18.31 8.26
C GLU A 74 6.22 18.77 6.89
N ARG A 75 7.07 19.34 6.05
CA ARG A 75 6.68 19.76 4.69
C ARG A 75 6.16 18.59 3.86
N GLU A 76 6.93 17.50 3.80
CA GLU A 76 6.61 16.35 2.97
C GLU A 76 5.33 15.64 3.46
N LEU A 77 5.14 15.52 4.77
CA LEU A 77 3.92 14.95 5.35
C LEU A 77 2.66 15.76 4.99
N ARG A 78 2.78 17.09 4.90
CA ARG A 78 1.66 17.99 4.56
C ARG A 78 1.31 18.01 3.08
N THR A 79 2.24 17.63 2.22
CA THR A 79 2.11 17.83 0.76
C THR A 79 1.98 16.56 -0.05
N ASN A 80 2.29 15.40 0.52
CA ASN A 80 2.38 14.16 -0.23
C ASN A 80 1.45 13.05 0.30
N LEU A 81 1.19 12.06 -0.54
CA LEU A 81 0.84 10.74 -0.09
C LEU A 81 2.11 10.09 0.47
N CYS A 82 2.02 9.56 1.67
CA CYS A 82 3.14 8.96 2.37
C CYS A 82 2.94 7.45 2.51
N SER A 83 4.04 6.71 2.56
CA SER A 83 4.01 5.29 2.89
C SER A 83 5.09 4.94 3.90
N ILE A 84 4.74 4.08 4.87
CA ILE A 84 5.70 3.39 5.74
C ILE A 84 5.71 1.93 5.30
N ILE A 85 6.86 1.46 4.82
CA ILE A 85 7.09 0.05 4.46
C ILE A 85 7.67 -0.74 5.64
N ASP A 86 7.73 -2.05 5.54
CA ASP A 86 8.21 -2.98 6.59
C ASP A 86 7.44 -2.77 7.91
N ALA A 87 6.12 -2.71 7.80
CA ALA A 87 5.20 -2.43 8.90
C ALA A 87 4.46 -3.69 9.39
N SER A 88 4.86 -4.89 8.97
CA SER A 88 4.20 -6.15 9.35
C SER A 88 4.18 -6.43 10.86
N ARG A 89 5.04 -5.75 11.63
CA ARG A 89 5.16 -5.94 13.09
C ARG A 89 4.66 -4.75 13.93
N VAL A 90 3.98 -3.78 13.33
CA VAL A 90 3.53 -2.56 14.05
C VAL A 90 2.52 -2.86 15.17
N ASN A 91 1.67 -3.86 14.98
CA ASN A 91 0.80 -4.38 16.03
C ASN A 91 0.44 -5.85 15.79
N LYS A 92 -0.20 -6.47 16.79
CA LYS A 92 -0.58 -7.90 16.74
C LYS A 92 -1.61 -8.21 15.65
N LYS A 93 -2.54 -7.31 15.35
CA LYS A 93 -3.61 -7.53 14.36
C LYS A 93 -3.02 -7.51 12.94
N VAL A 94 -2.19 -6.52 12.62
CA VAL A 94 -1.49 -6.43 11.34
C VAL A 94 -0.59 -7.66 11.13
N ASN A 95 0.20 -8.03 12.15
CA ASN A 95 1.05 -9.22 12.08
C ASN A 95 0.25 -10.53 11.88
N SER A 96 -0.91 -10.65 12.53
CA SER A 96 -1.78 -11.82 12.37
C SER A 96 -2.30 -11.93 10.94
N ILE A 97 -2.68 -10.82 10.31
CA ILE A 97 -3.12 -10.80 8.90
C ILE A 97 -1.99 -11.25 7.98
N CYS A 98 -0.76 -10.72 8.16
CA CYS A 98 0.39 -11.15 7.36
C CYS A 98 0.59 -12.67 7.44
N LYS A 99 0.63 -13.23 8.65
CA LYS A 99 0.78 -14.68 8.86
C LYS A 99 -0.35 -15.52 8.26
N GLU A 100 -1.58 -15.04 8.32
CA GLU A 100 -2.72 -15.74 7.70
C GLU A 100 -2.65 -15.70 6.18
N LEU A 101 -2.21 -14.59 5.59
CA LEU A 101 -1.97 -14.49 4.15
C LEU A 101 -0.82 -15.42 3.72
N GLU A 102 0.30 -15.45 4.44
CA GLU A 102 1.42 -16.38 4.18
C GLU A 102 0.96 -17.84 4.26
N SER A 103 0.09 -18.18 5.22
CA SER A 103 -0.47 -19.53 5.32
C SER A 103 -1.44 -19.87 4.19
N THR A 104 -2.04 -18.86 3.57
CA THR A 104 -2.97 -19.02 2.44
C THR A 104 -2.22 -19.14 1.12
N PHE A 105 -1.17 -18.36 0.95
CA PHE A 105 -0.32 -18.34 -0.24
C PHE A 105 1.03 -19.00 0.10
N THR A 106 1.10 -20.31 -0.05
CA THR A 106 2.31 -21.06 0.24
C THR A 106 3.51 -20.54 -0.56
N ASN A 107 4.69 -20.48 0.09
CA ASN A 107 5.92 -19.92 -0.47
C ASN A 107 5.84 -18.42 -0.81
N SER A 108 4.97 -17.68 -0.14
CA SER A 108 4.94 -16.23 -0.21
C SER A 108 5.55 -15.59 1.03
N CYS A 109 5.98 -14.36 0.86
CA CYS A 109 6.32 -13.43 1.94
C CYS A 109 5.31 -12.30 1.93
N VAL A 110 4.81 -11.91 3.10
CA VAL A 110 3.82 -10.85 3.24
C VAL A 110 4.35 -9.76 4.15
N ASP A 111 4.44 -8.56 3.61
CA ASP A 111 4.71 -7.35 4.41
C ASP A 111 3.42 -6.53 4.61
N ALA A 112 3.54 -5.43 5.32
CA ALA A 112 2.51 -4.41 5.45
C ALA A 112 3.09 -3.04 5.10
N HIS A 113 2.40 -2.32 4.21
CA HIS A 113 2.74 -0.96 3.84
C HIS A 113 1.61 -0.03 4.29
N ILE A 114 1.91 0.91 5.17
CA ILE A 114 0.94 1.90 5.66
C ILE A 114 0.96 3.09 4.71
N TYR A 115 -0.16 3.34 4.03
CA TYR A 115 -0.36 4.52 3.18
C TYR A 115 -1.23 5.54 3.88
N PHE A 116 -0.79 6.80 3.93
CA PHE A 116 -1.56 7.85 4.56
C PHE A 116 -1.33 9.20 3.88
N THR A 117 -2.33 10.07 3.94
CA THR A 117 -2.21 11.48 3.55
C THR A 117 -3.04 12.36 4.46
N VAL A 118 -2.43 13.47 4.85
CA VAL A 118 -3.08 14.60 5.53
C VAL A 118 -3.08 15.85 4.62
N ALA A 119 -2.57 15.71 3.40
CA ALA A 119 -2.50 16.79 2.43
C ALA A 119 -3.91 17.31 2.06
N GLU A 120 -4.00 18.60 1.76
CA GLU A 120 -5.22 19.23 1.24
C GLU A 120 -5.46 18.82 -0.21
N ASP A 121 -4.41 18.74 -1.02
CA ASP A 121 -4.46 18.19 -2.37
C ASP A 121 -4.48 16.66 -2.33
N LEU A 122 -5.66 16.10 -2.44
CA LEU A 122 -5.90 14.65 -2.43
C LEU A 122 -5.62 13.97 -3.77
N SER A 123 -5.26 14.72 -4.81
CA SER A 123 -4.96 14.17 -6.15
C SER A 123 -3.63 13.40 -6.19
N ARG A 124 -2.85 13.45 -5.13
CA ARG A 124 -1.57 12.78 -5.04
C ARG A 124 -1.72 11.28 -4.85
N GLY A 125 -0.93 10.53 -5.59
CA GLY A 125 -0.92 9.08 -5.55
C GLY A 125 -0.24 8.50 -6.78
N PHE A 126 -0.20 7.18 -6.84
CA PHE A 126 0.24 6.48 -8.04
C PHE A 126 -0.83 6.64 -9.13
N GLY A 127 -0.39 6.84 -10.37
CA GLY A 127 -1.23 6.75 -11.54
C GLY A 127 -1.81 5.33 -11.74
N ILE A 128 -2.30 5.05 -12.93
CA ILE A 128 -2.72 3.69 -13.29
C ILE A 128 -1.46 2.84 -13.45
N HIS A 129 -1.37 1.77 -12.67
CA HIS A 129 -0.21 0.85 -12.64
C HIS A 129 -0.63 -0.56 -12.26
N TRP A 130 0.30 -1.49 -12.31
CA TRP A 130 0.18 -2.84 -11.76
C TRP A 130 1.40 -3.19 -10.91
N ASP A 131 1.24 -4.14 -10.00
CA ASP A 131 2.27 -4.60 -9.09
C ASP A 131 2.76 -6.02 -9.40
N ASN A 132 4.00 -6.32 -9.02
CA ASN A 132 4.56 -7.68 -9.05
C ASN A 132 4.15 -8.54 -7.84
N SER A 133 3.22 -8.07 -7.03
CA SER A 133 2.65 -8.77 -5.88
C SER A 133 1.12 -8.78 -5.95
N HIS A 134 0.48 -9.78 -5.34
CA HIS A 134 -0.92 -9.62 -5.01
C HIS A 134 -1.04 -8.65 -3.84
N ASN A 135 -2.08 -7.83 -3.81
CA ASN A 135 -2.28 -6.86 -2.74
C ASN A 135 -3.66 -7.03 -2.10
N LEU A 136 -3.69 -7.18 -0.79
CA LEU A 136 -4.89 -6.99 0.01
C LEU A 136 -4.80 -5.61 0.67
N ILE A 137 -5.63 -4.67 0.26
CA ILE A 137 -5.59 -3.30 0.76
C ILE A 137 -6.79 -3.07 1.66
N VAL A 138 -6.56 -2.61 2.88
CA VAL A 138 -7.59 -2.33 3.89
C VAL A 138 -7.67 -0.83 4.12
N GLN A 139 -8.86 -0.25 3.98
CA GLN A 139 -9.14 1.13 4.38
C GLN A 139 -9.30 1.18 5.89
N ILE A 140 -8.48 2.00 6.55
CA ILE A 140 -8.47 2.14 8.01
C ILE A 140 -9.31 3.33 8.44
N GLU A 141 -9.05 4.50 7.85
CA GLU A 141 -9.79 5.73 8.09
C GLU A 141 -9.85 6.59 6.83
N GLY A 142 -10.86 7.47 6.75
CA GLY A 142 -11.14 8.24 5.55
C GLY A 142 -11.72 7.40 4.42
N SER A 143 -11.61 7.88 3.19
CA SER A 143 -12.17 7.18 2.02
C SER A 143 -11.26 7.27 0.80
N SER A 144 -11.30 6.24 -0.03
CA SER A 144 -10.56 6.15 -1.29
C SER A 144 -11.43 5.52 -2.37
N ARG A 145 -11.31 6.03 -3.59
CA ARG A 145 -11.86 5.38 -4.77
C ARG A 145 -10.81 4.46 -5.38
N PHE A 146 -11.16 3.21 -5.55
CA PHE A 146 -10.35 2.25 -6.29
C PHE A 146 -10.99 1.97 -7.64
N GLN A 147 -10.14 1.94 -8.65
CA GLN A 147 -10.49 1.57 -10.02
C GLN A 147 -9.56 0.42 -10.42
N ILE A 148 -10.14 -0.66 -10.95
CA ILE A 148 -9.41 -1.87 -11.36
C ILE A 148 -9.81 -2.19 -12.80
N TRP A 149 -8.80 -2.43 -13.64
CA TRP A 149 -8.93 -2.86 -15.02
C TRP A 149 -8.51 -4.33 -15.17
N GLY A 150 -8.64 -4.89 -16.35
CA GLY A 150 -8.21 -6.29 -16.61
C GLY A 150 -6.71 -6.50 -16.69
N CYS A 151 -6.30 -7.74 -16.88
CA CYS A 151 -4.90 -8.20 -16.84
C CYS A 151 -4.16 -8.19 -18.20
N ASP A 152 -4.59 -7.53 -19.23
CA ASP A 152 -3.87 -7.55 -20.51
C ASP A 152 -2.96 -6.33 -20.67
N VAL A 153 -1.75 -6.43 -20.09
CA VAL A 153 -0.88 -5.30 -19.94
C VAL A 153 0.46 -5.51 -20.59
N LYS A 154 0.82 -4.60 -21.48
CA LYS A 154 2.15 -4.54 -22.10
C LYS A 154 3.10 -3.54 -21.41
N GLU A 155 2.58 -2.58 -20.66
CA GLU A 155 3.36 -1.49 -20.04
C GLU A 155 3.01 -1.31 -18.56
N LYS A 156 3.98 -0.87 -17.76
CA LYS A 156 3.84 -0.75 -16.30
C LYS A 156 2.94 0.43 -15.88
N ASN A 157 2.87 1.47 -16.69
CA ASN A 157 2.04 2.66 -16.47
C ASN A 157 1.16 2.85 -17.70
N ALA A 158 -0.14 2.85 -17.52
CA ALA A 158 -1.08 3.09 -18.62
C ALA A 158 -1.92 4.33 -18.32
N GLU A 159 -1.39 5.47 -18.69
CA GLU A 159 -2.17 6.71 -18.71
C GLU A 159 -3.27 6.71 -19.79
N HIS A 160 -3.26 5.71 -20.67
CA HIS A 160 -4.09 5.62 -21.86
C HIS A 160 -5.11 4.49 -21.85
N LEU A 161 -5.49 3.99 -20.66
CA LEU A 161 -6.61 3.07 -20.60
C LEU A 161 -7.91 3.84 -20.88
N GLU A 162 -8.31 3.84 -22.16
CA GLU A 162 -9.58 4.45 -22.62
C GLU A 162 -10.81 3.65 -22.16
N GLU A 163 -10.60 2.42 -21.68
CA GLU A 163 -11.67 1.57 -21.24
C GLU A 163 -12.12 1.90 -19.82
N SER A 164 -13.42 1.79 -19.57
CA SER A 164 -13.98 1.90 -18.23
C SER A 164 -13.42 0.81 -17.33
N PRO A 165 -13.13 1.09 -16.05
CA PRO A 165 -12.66 0.08 -15.12
C PRO A 165 -13.70 -1.05 -14.96
N LEU A 166 -13.22 -2.29 -14.82
CA LEU A 166 -14.07 -3.45 -14.52
C LEU A 166 -14.71 -3.34 -13.11
N ILE A 167 -14.00 -2.72 -12.19
CA ILE A 167 -14.46 -2.48 -10.83
C ILE A 167 -14.13 -1.04 -10.49
N GLU A 168 -15.15 -0.30 -10.06
CA GLU A 168 -14.98 1.00 -9.41
C GLU A 168 -15.74 0.99 -8.10
N VAL A 169 -15.03 1.22 -6.99
CA VAL A 169 -15.60 1.23 -5.64
C VAL A 169 -15.04 2.37 -4.80
N VAL A 170 -15.88 2.91 -3.92
CA VAL A 170 -15.44 3.80 -2.85
C VAL A 170 -15.32 2.97 -1.58
N MET A 171 -14.12 2.90 -1.04
CA MET A 171 -13.84 2.17 0.19
C MET A 171 -14.04 3.07 1.40
N SER A 172 -14.69 2.53 2.40
CA SER A 172 -14.92 3.09 3.74
C SER A 172 -14.10 2.36 4.80
N PRO A 173 -13.94 2.93 6.01
CA PRO A 173 -13.20 2.26 7.08
C PRO A 173 -13.69 0.84 7.36
N GLY A 174 -12.76 -0.10 7.43
CA GLY A 174 -13.02 -1.54 7.57
C GLY A 174 -13.19 -2.30 6.26
N ASP A 175 -13.40 -1.62 5.13
CA ASP A 175 -13.43 -2.27 3.82
C ASP A 175 -12.06 -2.75 3.40
N ALA A 176 -12.03 -3.79 2.56
CA ALA A 176 -10.82 -4.26 1.91
C ALA A 176 -11.03 -4.50 0.42
N ILE A 177 -9.97 -4.36 -0.35
CA ILE A 177 -9.93 -4.72 -1.77
C ILE A 177 -8.75 -5.65 -2.03
N PHE A 178 -9.01 -6.74 -2.74
CA PHE A 178 -7.97 -7.66 -3.20
C PHE A 178 -7.69 -7.41 -4.67
N ILE A 179 -6.42 -7.20 -4.99
CA ILE A 179 -5.92 -6.92 -6.34
C ILE A 179 -4.86 -7.98 -6.66
N PRO A 180 -5.12 -8.89 -7.59
CA PRO A 180 -4.11 -9.84 -8.05
C PRO A 180 -2.91 -9.17 -8.68
N MET A 181 -1.77 -9.84 -8.63
CA MET A 181 -0.54 -9.44 -9.32
C MET A 181 -0.82 -9.17 -10.82
N LYS A 182 -0.17 -8.12 -11.36
CA LYS A 182 -0.29 -7.69 -12.78
C LYS A 182 -1.69 -7.24 -13.20
N VAL A 183 -2.55 -6.90 -12.25
CA VAL A 183 -3.85 -6.28 -12.51
C VAL A 183 -3.71 -4.77 -12.43
N TYR A 184 -4.08 -4.05 -13.50
CA TYR A 184 -4.08 -2.60 -13.49
C TYR A 184 -5.05 -2.03 -12.49
N HIS A 185 -4.57 -1.06 -11.73
CA HIS A 185 -5.39 -0.38 -10.76
C HIS A 185 -4.92 1.04 -10.48
N ARG A 186 -5.80 1.82 -9.87
CA ARG A 186 -5.50 3.14 -9.33
C ARG A 186 -6.29 3.36 -8.04
N ALA A 187 -5.64 4.01 -7.07
CA ALA A 187 -6.29 4.49 -5.86
C ALA A 187 -6.28 6.03 -5.84
N ILE A 188 -7.44 6.62 -5.61
CA ILE A 188 -7.64 8.07 -5.52
C ILE A 188 -8.13 8.37 -4.10
N SER A 189 -7.42 9.24 -3.37
CA SER A 189 -7.87 9.70 -2.06
C SER A 189 -9.07 10.64 -2.23
N LEU A 190 -10.14 10.42 -1.50
CA LEU A 190 -11.33 11.26 -1.47
C LEU A 190 -11.40 12.13 -0.20
N SER A 191 -10.60 11.78 0.80
CA SER A 191 -10.44 12.51 2.05
C SER A 191 -9.03 12.28 2.60
N LYS A 192 -8.67 12.93 3.69
CA LYS A 192 -7.54 12.47 4.51
C LYS A 192 -7.73 10.99 4.78
N ARG A 193 -6.73 10.17 4.46
CA ARG A 193 -6.88 8.72 4.53
C ARG A 193 -5.74 8.04 5.25
N LEU A 194 -6.07 6.89 5.80
CA LEU A 194 -5.13 5.90 6.30
C LEU A 194 -5.57 4.54 5.77
N SER A 195 -4.65 3.82 5.13
CA SER A 195 -4.89 2.46 4.62
C SER A 195 -3.64 1.60 4.81
N ILE A 196 -3.82 0.29 4.85
CA ILE A 196 -2.71 -0.67 4.89
C ILE A 196 -2.85 -1.59 3.68
N SER A 197 -1.80 -1.68 2.88
CA SER A 197 -1.63 -2.70 1.86
C SER A 197 -0.81 -3.85 2.41
N PHE A 198 -1.23 -5.06 2.12
CA PHE A 198 -0.52 -6.30 2.40
C PHE A 198 -0.03 -6.88 1.07
N PRO A 199 1.16 -6.50 0.59
CA PRO A 199 1.77 -7.11 -0.59
C PRO A 199 2.13 -8.56 -0.28
N ILE A 200 1.67 -9.47 -1.14
CA ILE A 200 1.92 -10.91 -1.10
C ILE A 200 2.86 -11.21 -2.26
N SER A 201 4.13 -11.36 -1.94
CA SER A 201 5.20 -11.60 -2.91
C SER A 201 5.64 -13.04 -2.86
N TYR A 202 5.84 -13.66 -4.01
CA TYR A 202 6.45 -14.97 -4.08
C TYR A 202 7.97 -14.82 -4.16
N GLU A 203 8.71 -15.68 -3.48
CA GLU A 203 10.15 -15.83 -3.68
C GLU A 203 10.38 -16.39 -5.10
N THR A 204 10.37 -15.53 -6.07
CA THR A 204 11.05 -15.84 -7.33
C THR A 204 12.55 -15.83 -7.03
N LYS A 205 13.31 -16.76 -7.61
CA LYS A 205 14.79 -16.72 -7.56
C LYS A 205 15.19 -15.29 -7.81
N PHE A 206 15.80 -14.65 -6.81
CA PHE A 206 16.16 -13.24 -6.82
C PHE A 206 16.96 -12.90 -8.07
N GLU A 207 16.30 -12.28 -9.05
CA GLU A 207 17.02 -11.49 -10.04
C GLU A 207 17.45 -10.20 -9.35
N PRO A 208 18.72 -9.79 -9.44
CA PRO A 208 19.24 -8.60 -8.75
C PRO A 208 18.45 -7.30 -9.02
N GLN A 209 17.73 -7.24 -10.15
CA GLN A 209 16.88 -6.12 -10.55
C GLN A 209 15.53 -6.05 -9.78
N ASP A 210 15.09 -7.16 -9.21
CA ASP A 210 13.85 -7.21 -8.43
C ASP A 210 14.09 -6.85 -6.94
N ARG A 211 15.34 -6.63 -6.55
CA ARG A 211 15.77 -6.41 -5.17
C ARG A 211 15.61 -4.99 -4.64
N HIS A 212 15.02 -4.07 -5.38
CA HIS A 212 14.81 -2.70 -4.87
C HIS A 212 14.00 -2.63 -3.56
N TRP A 213 13.42 -3.74 -3.15
CA TRP A 213 12.63 -3.88 -1.92
C TRP A 213 13.34 -4.65 -0.80
N VAL A 214 14.47 -5.29 -1.09
CA VAL A 214 15.17 -6.20 -0.15
C VAL A 214 16.55 -5.67 0.25
N GLU A 215 17.10 -4.70 -0.47
CA GLU A 215 18.34 -4.02 -0.07
C GLU A 215 18.12 -2.87 0.92
N LEU A 216 17.14 -3.05 1.82
CA LEU A 216 16.91 -2.09 2.91
C LEU A 216 17.32 -2.69 4.24
#